data_37226527b37a29e35b76105f00a72530
#
_entry.id   37226527b37a29e35b76105f00a72530
#
_cell.length_a   1.000
_cell.length_b   1.000
_cell.length_c   1.000
_cell.angle_alpha   90.00
_cell.angle_beta   90.00
_cell.angle_gamma   90.00
#
_symmetry.space_group_name_H-M   'P 1'
#
loop_
_entity.id
_entity.type
_entity.pdbx_description
1 polymer ?
#
loop_
_entity_poly.entity_id
_entity_poly.type
_entity_poly.pdbx_seq_one_letter_code
_entity_poly.pdbx_strand_id
1 'polypeptide(L)'
;MQASSQLPDVLTFAGNGEPTLHPQFGKIIDQVIALRNKYCPKAKVSVLSNSTQILKPEVFDALLKVDNNILKLDTVSTDYINEVDRPNAHFNLDGIVKQMKKFNRHCIIQTMFMTGEWNGKDISNVSQSYLQPWLDTVTEINPSEVMIYTIDRETPVRSLQKAAPEQLDYIAEQVSIRFAFFPDRFVVCKTRRFGVLVQENY
;
A
#
# COMPACT_ATOMS: atom_id res chain seq x y z
N MET A 1 9.11 34.36 -10.98
CA MET A 1 8.84 32.92 -11.06
C MET A 1 7.66 32.72 -11.99
N GLN A 2 7.87 32.14 -13.18
CA GLN A 2 6.76 31.78 -14.06
C GLN A 2 5.97 30.64 -13.38
N ALA A 3 4.70 30.87 -13.08
CA ALA A 3 3.82 29.82 -12.58
C ALA A 3 3.69 28.75 -13.68
N SER A 4 4.04 27.49 -13.34
CA SER A 4 3.77 26.37 -14.23
C SER A 4 2.27 26.35 -14.50
N SER A 5 1.88 26.41 -15.78
CA SER A 5 0.48 26.34 -16.20
C SER A 5 -0.10 24.92 -16.09
N GLN A 6 0.70 23.97 -15.62
CA GLN A 6 0.33 22.57 -15.54
C GLN A 6 -0.27 22.26 -14.16
N LEU A 7 -1.54 21.89 -14.15
CA LEU A 7 -2.22 21.43 -12.93
C LEU A 7 -1.70 20.04 -12.53
N PRO A 8 -1.70 19.72 -11.22
CA PRO A 8 -1.32 18.40 -10.75
C PRO A 8 -2.35 17.33 -11.16
N ASP A 9 -1.87 16.12 -11.48
CA ASP A 9 -2.73 14.95 -11.69
C ASP A 9 -3.13 14.31 -10.37
N VAL A 10 -2.26 14.40 -9.36
CA VAL A 10 -2.45 13.76 -8.04
C VAL A 10 -1.93 14.66 -6.92
N LEU A 11 -2.70 14.76 -5.85
CA LEU A 11 -2.30 15.33 -4.55
C LEU A 11 -2.07 14.18 -3.57
N THR A 12 -0.80 13.91 -3.23
CA THR A 12 -0.44 12.72 -2.45
C THR A 12 -0.03 13.09 -1.04
N PHE A 13 -0.67 12.44 -0.07
CA PHE A 13 -0.22 12.41 1.32
C PHE A 13 0.71 11.22 1.50
N ALA A 14 1.99 11.49 1.50
CA ALA A 14 3.08 10.56 1.75
C ALA A 14 4.25 11.34 2.35
N GLY A 15 5.19 10.69 3.01
CA GLY A 15 6.37 11.40 3.48
C GLY A 15 7.18 10.66 4.54
N ASN A 16 7.94 11.41 5.35
CA ASN A 16 8.84 10.88 6.37
C ASN A 16 8.13 10.38 7.63
N GLY A 17 6.80 10.26 7.60
CA GLY A 17 5.99 9.78 8.70
C GLY A 17 4.64 9.26 8.21
N GLU A 18 3.83 8.78 9.14
CA GLU A 18 2.49 8.26 8.86
C GLU A 18 1.46 9.42 8.86
N PRO A 19 0.84 9.75 7.71
CA PRO A 19 -0.09 10.89 7.63
C PRO A 19 -1.30 10.74 8.56
N THR A 20 -1.78 9.52 8.76
CA THR A 20 -2.97 9.24 9.57
C THR A 20 -2.74 9.40 11.09
N LEU A 21 -1.49 9.60 11.53
CA LEU A 21 -1.16 9.97 12.91
C LEU A 21 -1.49 11.44 13.24
N HIS A 22 -1.65 12.30 12.22
CA HIS A 22 -1.94 13.71 12.47
C HIS A 22 -3.31 13.87 13.16
N PRO A 23 -3.40 14.58 14.31
CA PRO A 23 -4.63 14.64 15.10
C PRO A 23 -5.82 15.29 14.37
N GLN A 24 -5.55 16.07 13.34
CA GLN A 24 -6.59 16.72 12.50
C GLN A 24 -6.66 16.09 11.10
N PHE A 25 -6.21 14.84 10.93
CA PHE A 25 -6.13 14.19 9.62
C PHE A 25 -7.44 14.31 8.83
N GLY A 26 -8.59 13.99 9.43
CA GLY A 26 -9.90 14.08 8.77
C GLY A 26 -10.22 15.49 8.27
N LYS A 27 -9.95 16.54 9.10
CA LYS A 27 -10.16 17.93 8.70
C LYS A 27 -9.26 18.35 7.53
N ILE A 28 -8.00 17.90 7.55
CA ILE A 28 -7.06 18.18 6.48
C ILE A 28 -7.54 17.56 5.18
N ILE A 29 -8.00 16.30 5.20
CA ILE A 29 -8.56 15.63 4.02
C ILE A 29 -9.76 16.42 3.47
N ASP A 30 -10.71 16.83 4.33
CA ASP A 30 -11.88 17.62 3.90
C ASP A 30 -11.47 18.93 3.24
N GLN A 31 -10.49 19.65 3.81
CA GLN A 31 -9.98 20.90 3.26
C GLN A 31 -9.27 20.69 1.92
N VAL A 32 -8.45 19.65 1.81
CA VAL A 32 -7.72 19.34 0.55
C VAL A 32 -8.69 18.94 -0.55
N ILE A 33 -9.73 18.15 -0.24
CA ILE A 33 -10.78 17.82 -1.21
C ILE A 33 -11.51 19.07 -1.69
N ALA A 34 -11.85 19.99 -0.77
CA ALA A 34 -12.49 21.26 -1.13
C ALA A 34 -11.58 22.13 -2.03
N LEU A 35 -10.29 22.24 -1.70
CA LEU A 35 -9.31 22.96 -2.51
C LEU A 35 -9.10 22.30 -3.89
N ARG A 36 -8.97 20.97 -3.93
CA ARG A 36 -8.85 20.19 -5.14
C ARG A 36 -10.04 20.46 -6.07
N ASN A 37 -11.27 20.35 -5.54
CA ASN A 37 -12.48 20.58 -6.33
C ASN A 37 -12.55 22.00 -6.91
N LYS A 38 -12.01 23.00 -6.19
CA LYS A 38 -12.01 24.39 -6.63
C LYS A 38 -10.92 24.70 -7.66
N TYR A 39 -9.72 24.18 -7.48
CA TYR A 39 -8.54 24.65 -8.24
C TYR A 39 -7.99 23.61 -9.23
N CYS A 40 -8.16 22.32 -8.98
CA CYS A 40 -7.70 21.23 -9.83
C CYS A 40 -8.67 20.03 -9.82
N PRO A 41 -9.91 20.20 -10.32
CA PRO A 41 -11.01 19.24 -10.13
C PRO A 41 -10.75 17.86 -10.76
N LYS A 42 -9.77 17.75 -11.67
CA LYS A 42 -9.36 16.47 -12.28
C LYS A 42 -8.30 15.73 -11.48
N ALA A 43 -7.63 16.41 -10.54
CA ALA A 43 -6.60 15.79 -9.73
C ALA A 43 -7.21 14.76 -8.77
N LYS A 44 -6.51 13.65 -8.56
CA LYS A 44 -6.86 12.66 -7.54
C LYS A 44 -6.23 13.04 -6.19
N VAL A 45 -6.90 12.69 -5.09
CA VAL A 45 -6.33 12.75 -3.75
C VAL A 45 -5.93 11.33 -3.33
N SER A 46 -4.64 11.14 -3.04
CA SER A 46 -4.07 9.85 -2.65
C SER A 46 -3.50 9.92 -1.25
N VAL A 47 -3.72 8.88 -0.45
CA VAL A 47 -3.11 8.72 0.87
C VAL A 47 -2.38 7.39 0.92
N LEU A 48 -1.06 7.45 1.24
CA LEU A 48 -0.26 6.26 1.55
C LEU A 48 -0.18 6.12 3.07
N SER A 49 -0.67 5.01 3.59
CA SER A 49 -0.70 4.74 5.03
C SER A 49 -0.06 3.38 5.36
N ASN A 50 0.66 3.33 6.48
CA ASN A 50 1.15 2.07 7.06
C ASN A 50 0.03 1.24 7.73
N SER A 51 -1.21 1.66 7.59
CA SER A 51 -2.42 0.99 8.07
C SER A 51 -2.60 0.93 9.60
N THR A 52 -1.67 1.45 10.40
CA THR A 52 -1.72 1.31 11.87
C THR A 52 -2.88 2.07 12.52
N GLN A 53 -3.41 3.10 11.86
CA GLN A 53 -4.43 3.98 12.43
C GLN A 53 -5.85 3.74 11.88
N ILE A 54 -6.03 2.81 10.94
CA ILE A 54 -7.34 2.61 10.27
C ILE A 54 -8.44 2.07 11.20
N LEU A 55 -8.08 1.61 12.39
CA LEU A 55 -9.06 1.20 13.41
C LEU A 55 -9.77 2.39 14.06
N LYS A 56 -9.23 3.60 13.92
CA LYS A 56 -9.87 4.83 14.42
C LYS A 56 -10.99 5.25 13.47
N PRO A 57 -12.23 5.44 13.94
CA PRO A 57 -13.36 5.79 13.08
C PRO A 57 -13.10 7.04 12.23
N GLU A 58 -12.51 8.08 12.83
CA GLU A 58 -12.22 9.35 12.14
C GLU A 58 -11.19 9.19 11.02
N VAL A 59 -10.25 8.24 11.13
CA VAL A 59 -9.27 7.92 10.10
C VAL A 59 -9.94 7.12 8.99
N PHE A 60 -10.72 6.11 9.35
CA PHE A 60 -11.46 5.29 8.41
C PHE A 60 -12.40 6.13 7.55
N ASP A 61 -13.19 7.01 8.17
CA ASP A 61 -14.12 7.90 7.48
C ASP A 61 -13.41 8.90 6.55
N ALA A 62 -12.23 9.38 6.94
CA ALA A 62 -11.42 10.25 6.08
C ALA A 62 -10.86 9.49 4.87
N LEU A 63 -10.40 8.25 5.04
CA LEU A 63 -9.89 7.41 3.98
C LEU A 63 -10.96 6.96 2.98
N LEU A 64 -12.22 6.89 3.38
CA LEU A 64 -13.35 6.66 2.47
C LEU A 64 -13.62 7.82 1.50
N LYS A 65 -13.12 9.03 1.79
CA LYS A 65 -13.35 10.24 0.97
C LYS A 65 -12.29 10.46 -0.12
N VAL A 66 -11.13 9.83 0.01
CA VAL A 66 -10.02 10.03 -0.95
C VAL A 66 -10.18 9.15 -2.17
N ASP A 67 -9.57 9.55 -3.29
CA ASP A 67 -9.68 8.78 -4.54
C ASP A 67 -8.83 7.51 -4.49
N ASN A 68 -7.63 7.58 -3.91
CA ASN A 68 -6.73 6.45 -3.78
C ASN A 68 -6.34 6.26 -2.31
N ASN A 69 -7.02 5.32 -1.66
CA ASN A 69 -6.73 4.87 -0.30
C ASN A 69 -5.73 3.72 -0.36
N ILE A 70 -4.43 4.02 -0.23
CA ILE A 70 -3.33 3.06 -0.38
C ILE A 70 -2.88 2.60 1.00
N LEU A 71 -3.11 1.33 1.29
CA LEU A 71 -2.88 0.70 2.58
C LEU A 71 -1.75 -0.33 2.51
N LYS A 72 -0.74 -0.17 3.35
CA LYS A 72 0.40 -1.08 3.40
C LYS A 72 0.05 -2.37 4.12
N LEU A 73 0.38 -3.51 3.48
CA LEU A 73 0.26 -4.85 4.04
C LEU A 73 1.41 -5.72 3.50
N ASP A 74 2.59 -5.62 4.13
CA ASP A 74 3.80 -6.29 3.64
C ASP A 74 3.82 -7.79 3.96
N THR A 75 3.06 -8.20 4.98
CA THR A 75 2.95 -9.59 5.41
C THR A 75 1.70 -9.78 6.28
N VAL A 76 1.31 -11.03 6.46
CA VAL A 76 0.28 -11.46 7.42
C VAL A 76 0.86 -12.37 8.51
N SER A 77 2.17 -12.40 8.65
CA SER A 77 2.88 -13.09 9.74
C SER A 77 3.15 -12.12 10.88
N THR A 78 2.54 -12.36 12.04
CA THR A 78 2.78 -11.57 13.25
C THR A 78 4.24 -11.61 13.69
N ASP A 79 4.90 -12.77 13.55
CA ASP A 79 6.31 -12.92 13.90
C ASP A 79 7.19 -12.06 12.98
N TYR A 80 6.90 -12.05 11.68
CA TYR A 80 7.59 -11.19 10.72
C TYR A 80 7.40 -9.71 11.06
N ILE A 81 6.18 -9.27 11.33
CA ILE A 81 5.88 -7.88 11.70
C ILE A 81 6.69 -7.46 12.92
N ASN A 82 6.72 -8.29 13.96
CA ASN A 82 7.44 -7.98 15.19
C ASN A 82 8.97 -7.94 14.98
N GLU A 83 9.50 -8.75 14.08
CA GLU A 83 10.93 -8.87 13.85
C GLU A 83 11.45 -7.82 12.83
N VAL A 84 10.71 -7.57 11.78
CA VAL A 84 11.11 -6.72 10.64
C VAL A 84 10.54 -5.32 10.77
N ASP A 85 9.23 -5.17 10.93
CA ASP A 85 8.56 -3.86 10.96
C ASP A 85 8.68 -3.17 12.32
N ARG A 86 8.86 -3.91 13.41
CA ARG A 86 9.09 -3.44 14.78
C ARG A 86 8.16 -2.30 15.20
N PRO A 87 6.87 -2.51 15.19
CA PRO A 87 5.92 -1.48 15.56
C PRO A 87 6.17 -1.00 17.00
N ASN A 88 6.09 0.31 17.25
CA ASN A 88 6.30 0.91 18.57
C ASN A 88 5.20 0.54 19.58
N ALA A 89 4.11 -0.09 19.14
CA ALA A 89 2.99 -0.52 19.95
C ALA A 89 2.46 -1.88 19.45
N HIS A 90 1.59 -2.49 20.24
CA HIS A 90 0.94 -3.74 19.82
C HIS A 90 0.23 -3.56 18.47
N PHE A 91 0.63 -4.38 17.49
CA PHE A 91 0.07 -4.37 16.14
C PHE A 91 -1.07 -5.39 16.05
N ASN A 92 -2.30 -4.90 15.92
CA ASN A 92 -3.50 -5.74 15.81
C ASN A 92 -3.76 -6.10 14.36
N LEU A 93 -3.02 -7.08 13.81
CA LEU A 93 -3.12 -7.51 12.42
C LEU A 93 -4.56 -7.94 12.06
N ASP A 94 -5.19 -8.77 12.87
CA ASP A 94 -6.56 -9.27 12.62
C ASP A 94 -7.58 -8.12 12.56
N GLY A 95 -7.45 -7.16 13.48
CA GLY A 95 -8.30 -5.97 13.49
C GLY A 95 -8.10 -5.13 12.23
N ILE A 96 -6.85 -4.94 11.81
CA ILE A 96 -6.49 -4.19 10.60
C ILE A 96 -7.05 -4.88 9.35
N VAL A 97 -6.87 -6.18 9.19
CA VAL A 97 -7.42 -6.95 8.06
C VAL A 97 -8.96 -6.87 8.03
N LYS A 98 -9.61 -7.04 9.20
CA LYS A 98 -11.07 -6.87 9.31
C LYS A 98 -11.51 -5.46 8.92
N GLN A 99 -10.74 -4.44 9.26
CA GLN A 99 -11.06 -3.06 8.90
C GLN A 99 -10.81 -2.79 7.40
N MET A 100 -9.75 -3.35 6.82
CA MET A 100 -9.50 -3.29 5.37
C MET A 100 -10.68 -3.84 4.56
N LYS A 101 -11.26 -4.97 4.98
CA LYS A 101 -12.45 -5.56 4.34
C LYS A 101 -13.65 -4.60 4.33
N LYS A 102 -13.81 -3.75 5.36
CA LYS A 102 -14.92 -2.79 5.45
C LYS A 102 -14.83 -1.64 4.44
N PHE A 103 -13.66 -1.40 3.86
CA PHE A 103 -13.55 -0.44 2.74
C PHE A 103 -14.31 -0.90 1.49
N ASN A 104 -14.70 -2.17 1.42
CA ASN A 104 -15.54 -2.71 0.35
C ASN A 104 -15.02 -2.31 -1.04
N ARG A 105 -13.78 -2.69 -1.35
CA ARG A 105 -13.01 -2.36 -2.55
C ARG A 105 -12.49 -0.91 -2.64
N HIS A 106 -12.89 0.00 -1.74
CA HIS A 106 -12.34 1.36 -1.72
C HIS A 106 -10.98 1.40 -1.02
N CYS A 107 -10.10 0.49 -1.38
CA CYS A 107 -8.71 0.48 -0.96
C CYS A 107 -7.81 -0.18 -2.01
N ILE A 108 -6.56 0.22 -1.99
CA ILE A 108 -5.45 -0.33 -2.77
C ILE A 108 -4.50 -0.95 -1.77
N ILE A 109 -4.16 -2.22 -1.92
CA ILE A 109 -3.16 -2.85 -1.07
C ILE A 109 -1.78 -2.63 -1.67
N GLN A 110 -0.86 -2.08 -0.88
CA GLN A 110 0.53 -1.88 -1.28
C GLN A 110 1.45 -2.80 -0.48
N THR A 111 2.30 -3.56 -1.16
CA THR A 111 3.20 -4.54 -0.54
C THR A 111 4.61 -4.42 -1.09
N MET A 112 5.59 -4.32 -0.18
CA MET A 112 7.01 -4.37 -0.49
C MET A 112 7.52 -5.81 -0.35
N PHE A 113 8.01 -6.37 -1.46
CA PHE A 113 8.67 -7.67 -1.47
C PHE A 113 10.18 -7.51 -1.45
N MET A 114 10.84 -8.28 -0.60
CA MET A 114 12.29 -8.25 -0.45
C MET A 114 12.83 -9.63 -0.08
N THR A 115 14.14 -9.79 -0.22
CA THR A 115 14.90 -10.97 0.23
C THR A 115 15.99 -10.54 1.20
N GLY A 116 16.55 -11.48 1.91
CA GLY A 116 17.70 -11.25 2.78
C GLY A 116 17.57 -11.87 4.15
N GLU A 117 18.55 -11.57 4.99
CA GLU A 117 18.63 -12.08 6.36
C GLU A 117 18.68 -10.93 7.37
N TRP A 118 18.09 -11.17 8.53
CA TRP A 118 18.18 -10.30 9.69
C TRP A 118 18.42 -11.14 10.94
N ASN A 119 19.48 -10.84 11.68
CA ASN A 119 19.86 -11.59 12.90
C ASN A 119 19.95 -13.12 12.68
N GLY A 120 20.48 -13.55 11.50
CA GLY A 120 20.62 -14.95 11.15
C GLY A 120 19.31 -15.66 10.76
N LYS A 121 18.23 -14.92 10.58
CA LYS A 121 16.96 -15.45 10.09
C LYS A 121 16.67 -14.95 8.68
N ASP A 122 16.19 -15.84 7.82
CA ASP A 122 15.65 -15.47 6.52
C ASP A 122 14.36 -14.66 6.68
N ILE A 123 14.37 -13.44 6.17
CA ILE A 123 13.25 -12.51 6.17
C ILE A 123 12.71 -12.24 4.76
N SER A 124 12.91 -13.18 3.85
CA SER A 124 12.43 -13.09 2.46
C SER A 124 10.93 -13.32 2.39
N ASN A 125 10.14 -12.26 2.28
CA ASN A 125 8.67 -12.39 2.17
C ASN A 125 8.18 -12.85 0.78
N VAL A 126 9.09 -13.12 -0.14
CA VAL A 126 8.80 -13.74 -1.44
C VAL A 126 8.64 -15.27 -1.37
N SER A 127 8.98 -15.91 -0.25
CA SER A 127 8.85 -17.36 -0.07
C SER A 127 7.38 -17.77 0.04
N GLN A 128 7.08 -19.02 -0.38
CA GLN A 128 5.71 -19.55 -0.37
C GLN A 128 5.05 -19.53 1.00
N SER A 129 5.84 -19.69 2.07
CA SER A 129 5.35 -19.65 3.45
C SER A 129 4.78 -18.28 3.85
N TYR A 130 5.27 -17.20 3.26
CA TYR A 130 4.74 -15.85 3.46
C TYR A 130 3.76 -15.44 2.36
N LEU A 131 4.05 -15.80 1.12
CA LEU A 131 3.27 -15.40 -0.04
C LEU A 131 1.85 -16.00 -0.02
N GLN A 132 1.71 -17.29 0.27
CA GLN A 132 0.40 -17.95 0.20
C GLN A 132 -0.60 -17.38 1.21
N PRO A 133 -0.28 -17.22 2.52
CA PRO A 133 -1.19 -16.60 3.47
C PRO A 133 -1.52 -15.15 3.12
N TRP A 134 -0.55 -14.41 2.57
CA TRP A 134 -0.76 -13.04 2.12
C TRP A 134 -1.75 -12.99 0.94
N LEU A 135 -1.58 -13.86 -0.09
CA LEU A 135 -2.51 -13.97 -1.22
C LEU A 135 -3.93 -14.28 -0.76
N ASP A 136 -4.09 -15.21 0.18
CA ASP A 136 -5.39 -15.60 0.71
C ASP A 136 -6.05 -14.41 1.43
N THR A 137 -5.29 -13.68 2.25
CA THR A 137 -5.76 -12.48 2.96
C THR A 137 -6.11 -11.35 2.00
N VAL A 138 -5.28 -11.07 0.99
CA VAL A 138 -5.57 -10.04 -0.02
C VAL A 138 -6.84 -10.39 -0.81
N THR A 139 -7.03 -11.68 -1.12
CA THR A 139 -8.26 -12.18 -1.76
C THR A 139 -9.49 -11.91 -0.89
N GLU A 140 -9.39 -12.14 0.43
CA GLU A 140 -10.47 -11.85 1.38
C GLU A 140 -10.75 -10.35 1.57
N ILE A 141 -9.71 -9.50 1.55
CA ILE A 141 -9.86 -8.04 1.59
C ILE A 141 -10.58 -7.54 0.35
N ASN A 142 -10.33 -8.19 -0.81
CA ASN A 142 -10.90 -7.84 -2.10
C ASN A 142 -10.71 -6.35 -2.46
N PRO A 143 -9.46 -5.85 -2.55
CA PRO A 143 -9.18 -4.46 -2.86
C PRO A 143 -9.53 -4.13 -4.31
N SER A 144 -9.53 -2.83 -4.69
CA SER A 144 -9.65 -2.40 -6.08
C SER A 144 -8.38 -2.66 -6.90
N GLU A 145 -7.23 -2.63 -6.22
CA GLU A 145 -5.91 -2.75 -6.85
C GLU A 145 -4.91 -3.34 -5.86
N VAL A 146 -3.91 -4.05 -6.37
CA VAL A 146 -2.72 -4.47 -5.61
C VAL A 146 -1.48 -3.86 -6.25
N MET A 147 -0.73 -3.10 -5.47
CA MET A 147 0.55 -2.53 -5.83
C MET A 147 1.67 -3.36 -5.22
N ILE A 148 2.53 -3.93 -6.05
CA ILE A 148 3.72 -4.63 -5.58
C ILE A 148 4.99 -3.91 -6.01
N TYR A 149 5.97 -3.86 -5.12
CA TYR A 149 7.25 -3.21 -5.38
C TYR A 149 8.36 -3.86 -4.55
N THR A 150 9.59 -3.47 -4.79
CA THR A 150 10.75 -3.92 -4.01
C THR A 150 11.57 -2.72 -3.54
N ILE A 151 12.60 -2.98 -2.75
CA ILE A 151 13.53 -1.97 -2.26
C ILE A 151 14.12 -1.18 -3.45
N ASP A 152 13.98 0.14 -3.43
CA ASP A 152 14.54 1.02 -4.47
C ASP A 152 15.78 1.79 -3.99
N ARG A 153 15.89 2.08 -2.70
CA ARG A 153 17.00 2.82 -2.09
C ARG A 153 17.88 1.91 -1.26
N GLU A 154 19.11 2.34 -1.02
CA GLU A 154 19.96 1.65 -0.04
C GLU A 154 19.28 1.62 1.33
N THR A 155 19.29 0.45 1.94
CA THR A 155 18.74 0.24 3.27
C THR A 155 19.85 0.32 4.32
N PRO A 156 19.56 0.75 5.55
CA PRO A 156 20.53 0.70 6.65
C PRO A 156 21.03 -0.73 6.93
N VAL A 157 20.25 -1.71 6.56
CA VAL A 157 20.54 -3.15 6.74
C VAL A 157 21.06 -3.71 5.42
N ARG A 158 22.38 -3.90 5.34
CA ARG A 158 23.05 -4.32 4.09
C ARG A 158 22.69 -5.73 3.60
N SER A 159 22.17 -6.58 4.49
CA SER A 159 21.73 -7.94 4.14
C SER A 159 20.38 -7.98 3.44
N LEU A 160 19.62 -6.87 3.45
CA LEU A 160 18.37 -6.77 2.69
C LEU A 160 18.64 -6.54 1.21
N GLN A 161 17.98 -7.32 0.39
CA GLN A 161 18.14 -7.31 -1.05
C GLN A 161 16.78 -7.10 -1.74
N LYS A 162 16.85 -6.57 -2.96
CA LYS A 162 15.68 -6.44 -3.82
C LYS A 162 15.14 -7.83 -4.16
N ALA A 163 13.83 -7.98 -4.19
CA ALA A 163 13.24 -9.11 -4.89
C ALA A 163 13.62 -9.07 -6.37
N ALA A 164 13.98 -10.21 -6.94
CA ALA A 164 14.30 -10.31 -8.35
C ALA A 164 13.08 -9.98 -9.23
N PRO A 165 13.27 -9.42 -10.45
CA PRO A 165 12.17 -9.14 -11.36
C PRO A 165 11.26 -10.35 -11.59
N GLU A 166 11.84 -11.55 -11.76
CA GLU A 166 11.12 -12.80 -11.99
C GLU A 166 10.25 -13.19 -10.78
N GLN A 167 10.69 -12.88 -9.55
CA GLN A 167 9.90 -13.08 -8.34
C GLN A 167 8.69 -12.14 -8.31
N LEU A 168 8.89 -10.87 -8.67
CA LEU A 168 7.78 -9.91 -8.75
C LEU A 168 6.80 -10.27 -9.87
N ASP A 169 7.30 -10.76 -11.02
CA ASP A 169 6.47 -11.22 -12.13
C ASP A 169 5.62 -12.42 -11.71
N TYR A 170 6.23 -13.40 -11.05
CA TYR A 170 5.51 -14.54 -10.48
C TYR A 170 4.42 -14.11 -9.47
N ILE A 171 4.75 -13.19 -8.54
CA ILE A 171 3.78 -12.70 -7.55
C ILE A 171 2.62 -11.98 -8.25
N ALA A 172 2.89 -11.15 -9.27
CA ALA A 172 1.86 -10.46 -10.04
C ALA A 172 0.94 -11.44 -10.75
N GLU A 173 1.49 -12.50 -11.35
CA GLU A 173 0.73 -13.58 -11.96
C GLU A 173 -0.17 -14.28 -10.94
N GLN A 174 0.35 -14.64 -9.75
CA GLN A 174 -0.45 -15.27 -8.71
C GLN A 174 -1.60 -14.37 -8.24
N VAL A 175 -1.36 -13.08 -8.08
CA VAL A 175 -2.42 -12.10 -7.79
C VAL A 175 -3.45 -12.06 -8.92
N SER A 176 -3.01 -11.98 -10.17
CA SER A 176 -3.90 -11.92 -11.34
C SER A 176 -4.79 -13.16 -11.45
N ILE A 177 -4.26 -14.35 -11.19
CA ILE A 177 -5.02 -15.61 -11.17
C ILE A 177 -6.12 -15.57 -10.10
N ARG A 178 -5.84 -15.05 -8.89
CA ARG A 178 -6.82 -14.95 -7.81
C ARG A 178 -7.99 -14.02 -8.15
N PHE A 179 -7.74 -12.99 -8.95
CA PHE A 179 -8.73 -12.00 -9.34
C PHE A 179 -9.24 -12.14 -10.80
N ALA A 180 -8.90 -13.24 -11.49
CA ALA A 180 -9.24 -13.49 -12.89
C ALA A 180 -10.75 -13.45 -13.21
N PHE A 181 -11.61 -13.69 -12.21
CA PHE A 181 -13.06 -13.56 -12.36
C PHE A 181 -13.56 -12.10 -12.42
N PHE A 182 -12.67 -11.12 -12.22
CA PHE A 182 -12.99 -9.68 -12.21
C PHE A 182 -12.03 -8.87 -13.10
N PRO A 183 -11.75 -9.25 -14.36
CA PRO A 183 -10.69 -8.67 -15.17
C PRO A 183 -10.84 -7.16 -15.39
N ASP A 184 -12.08 -6.66 -15.49
CA ASP A 184 -12.36 -5.23 -15.74
C ASP A 184 -12.29 -4.36 -14.46
N ARG A 185 -11.98 -4.95 -13.31
CA ARG A 185 -12.11 -4.28 -12.01
C ARG A 185 -10.88 -4.41 -11.13
N PHE A 186 -9.84 -5.05 -11.61
CA PHE A 186 -8.65 -5.31 -10.82
C PHE A 186 -7.39 -4.97 -11.60
N VAL A 187 -6.48 -4.25 -10.95
CA VAL A 187 -5.21 -3.85 -11.54
C VAL A 187 -4.07 -4.31 -10.65
N VAL A 188 -3.06 -4.95 -11.24
CA VAL A 188 -1.78 -5.20 -10.57
C VAL A 188 -0.78 -4.18 -11.08
N CYS A 189 -0.31 -3.32 -10.19
CA CYS A 189 0.75 -2.38 -10.49
C CYS A 189 2.09 -2.88 -9.97
N LYS A 190 3.05 -3.05 -10.89
CA LYS A 190 4.46 -3.26 -10.52
C LYS A 190 5.19 -1.93 -10.62
N THR A 191 5.80 -1.48 -9.55
CA THR A 191 6.67 -0.31 -9.61
C THR A 191 8.13 -0.77 -9.72
N ARG A 192 8.75 -0.51 -10.86
CA ARG A 192 10.20 -0.74 -11.06
C ARG A 192 11.05 0.43 -10.55
N ARG A 193 10.45 1.62 -10.37
CA ARG A 193 11.03 2.84 -9.75
C ARG A 193 9.92 3.69 -9.17
N PHE A 194 10.18 4.40 -8.10
CA PHE A 194 9.29 5.42 -7.58
C PHE A 194 8.97 6.44 -8.69
N GLY A 195 7.71 6.52 -9.11
CA GLY A 195 7.20 7.52 -10.05
C GLY A 195 6.78 7.02 -11.43
N VAL A 196 6.99 5.75 -11.78
CA VAL A 196 6.46 5.19 -13.03
C VAL A 196 5.55 4.02 -12.72
N LEU A 197 4.26 4.25 -12.76
CA LEU A 197 3.24 3.21 -12.77
C LEU A 197 3.27 2.56 -14.15
N VAL A 198 3.77 1.33 -14.24
CA VAL A 198 3.56 0.52 -15.44
C VAL A 198 2.27 -0.27 -15.20
N GLN A 199 1.21 0.19 -15.82
CA GLN A 199 -0.05 -0.54 -15.90
C GLN A 199 0.13 -1.63 -16.96
N GLU A 200 0.26 -2.88 -16.55
CA GLU A 200 0.16 -4.01 -17.45
C GLU A 200 -1.27 -4.54 -17.37
N ASN A 201 -2.06 -4.28 -18.42
CA ASN A 201 -3.35 -4.94 -18.62
C ASN A 201 -3.05 -6.35 -19.14
N TYR A 202 -3.39 -7.37 -18.38
CA TYR A 202 -3.40 -8.77 -18.79
C TYR A 202 -4.80 -9.16 -19.26
#